data_5dbdf2c613583bc60fd5849acfef4deb
#
_entry.id   5dbdf2c613583bc60fd5849acfef4deb
#
_cell.length_a   1.000
_cell.length_b   1.000
_cell.length_c   1.000
_cell.angle_alpha   90.00
_cell.angle_beta   90.00
_cell.angle_gamma   90.00
#
_symmetry.space_group_name_H-M   'P 1'
#
loop_
_entity.id
_entity.type
_entity.pdbx_description
1 polymer ?
#
loop_
_entity_poly.entity_id
_entity_poly.type
_entity_poly.pdbx_seq_one_letter_code
_entity_poly.pdbx_strand_id
1 'polypeptide(L)'
;MRLRRARDRMDRDYAEPLDVPALAAEALMSVGHFHRSFREAYGETPYAHLMTRRVERAAWLLRQGELSVTDVCMEVGCTSLGSFSARFTELMGETPSDYRARSHDDRRGIPACVAKQVDRPTRASRSGSEKRPAVAGA
;
A
#
# COMPACT_ATOMS: atom_id res chain seq x y z
N MET A 1 14.39 -12.21 16.56
CA MET A 1 15.37 -11.51 15.92
C MET A 1 15.35 -11.65 14.47
N ARG A 2 15.42 -12.84 13.92
CA ARG A 2 15.44 -12.97 12.48
C ARG A 2 14.19 -12.47 11.79
N LEU A 3 13.04 -12.68 12.41
CA LEU A 3 11.80 -12.19 11.84
C LEU A 3 11.76 -10.68 11.82
N ARG A 4 12.26 -10.07 12.88
CA ARG A 4 12.26 -8.65 12.95
C ARG A 4 13.13 -8.04 11.87
N ARG A 5 14.26 -8.68 11.61
CA ARG A 5 15.15 -8.23 10.59
C ARG A 5 14.47 -8.28 9.21
N ALA A 6 13.73 -9.37 8.96
CA ALA A 6 13.01 -9.51 7.71
C ALA A 6 11.95 -8.42 7.58
N ARG A 7 11.22 -8.17 8.66
CA ARG A 7 10.20 -7.14 8.64
C ARG A 7 10.81 -5.76 8.42
N ASP A 8 11.91 -5.47 9.10
CA ASP A 8 12.57 -4.19 8.94
C ASP A 8 13.05 -4.00 7.51
N ARG A 9 13.51 -5.08 6.88
CA ARG A 9 13.94 -4.99 5.51
C ARG A 9 12.77 -4.67 4.59
N MET A 10 11.62 -5.30 4.83
CA MET A 10 10.44 -5.03 4.04
C MET A 10 10.01 -3.58 4.20
N ASP A 11 10.07 -3.06 5.42
CA ASP A 11 9.66 -1.69 5.67
C ASP A 11 10.61 -0.68 5.03
N ARG A 12 11.89 -1.02 4.97
CA ARG A 12 12.86 -0.12 4.40
C ARG A 12 12.94 -0.23 2.88
N ASP A 13 12.94 -1.46 2.38
CA ASP A 13 13.15 -1.70 0.97
C ASP A 13 11.90 -2.15 0.21
N TYR A 14 10.74 -1.68 0.63
CA TYR A 14 9.49 -2.14 0.04
C TYR A 14 9.41 -1.97 -1.47
N ALA A 15 10.10 -0.99 -2.02
CA ALA A 15 10.04 -0.76 -3.45
C ALA A 15 10.96 -1.67 -4.25
N GLU A 16 11.78 -2.43 -3.57
CA GLU A 16 12.67 -3.36 -4.25
C GLU A 16 11.93 -4.65 -4.57
N PRO A 17 12.42 -5.43 -5.51
CA PRO A 17 11.74 -6.68 -5.86
C PRO A 17 11.99 -7.76 -4.81
N LEU A 18 11.46 -7.56 -3.64
CA LEU A 18 11.60 -8.52 -2.56
C LEU A 18 10.63 -9.66 -2.78
N ASP A 19 11.08 -10.88 -2.54
CA ASP A 19 10.16 -12.00 -2.60
C ASP A 19 10.27 -12.80 -1.32
N VAL A 20 9.22 -13.51 -1.00
CA VAL A 20 9.14 -14.26 0.24
C VAL A 20 10.22 -15.33 0.36
N PRO A 21 10.50 -16.12 -0.68
CA PRO A 21 11.56 -17.11 -0.57
C PRO A 21 12.92 -16.51 -0.19
N ALA A 22 13.27 -15.37 -0.78
CA ALA A 22 14.53 -14.74 -0.47
C ALA A 22 14.57 -14.24 0.97
N LEU A 23 13.46 -13.68 1.43
CA LEU A 23 13.39 -13.21 2.80
C LEU A 23 13.48 -14.37 3.79
N ALA A 24 12.85 -15.49 3.45
CA ALA A 24 12.92 -16.67 4.31
C ALA A 24 14.34 -17.17 4.40
N ALA A 25 15.05 -17.19 3.27
CA ALA A 25 16.42 -17.65 3.24
C ALA A 25 17.31 -16.77 4.11
N GLU A 26 17.10 -15.48 4.05
CA GLU A 26 17.85 -14.56 4.89
C GLU A 26 17.57 -14.77 6.35
N ALA A 27 16.37 -15.21 6.69
CA ALA A 27 16.01 -15.50 8.06
C ALA A 27 16.42 -16.90 8.47
N LEU A 28 17.06 -17.63 7.57
CA LEU A 28 17.51 -18.99 7.83
C LEU A 28 16.33 -19.90 8.14
N MET A 29 15.25 -19.73 7.41
CA MET A 29 14.04 -20.51 7.59
C MET A 29 13.53 -21.02 6.26
N SER A 30 12.77 -22.11 6.28
CA SER A 30 12.11 -22.58 5.08
C SER A 30 10.96 -21.60 4.83
N VAL A 31 10.45 -21.59 3.62
CA VAL A 31 9.36 -20.68 3.28
C VAL A 31 8.15 -20.93 4.17
N GLY A 32 7.78 -22.18 4.37
CA GLY A 32 6.63 -22.49 5.22
C GLY A 32 6.81 -22.05 6.65
N HIS A 33 8.00 -22.31 7.18
CA HIS A 33 8.28 -21.94 8.56
C HIS A 33 8.27 -20.41 8.70
N PHE A 34 8.87 -19.72 7.75
CA PHE A 34 8.92 -18.27 7.76
C PHE A 34 7.51 -17.70 7.71
N HIS A 35 6.71 -18.24 6.81
CA HIS A 35 5.34 -17.78 6.65
C HIS A 35 4.53 -17.93 7.94
N ARG A 36 4.58 -19.10 8.56
CA ARG A 36 3.85 -19.34 9.78
C ARG A 36 4.36 -18.50 10.95
N SER A 37 5.68 -18.43 11.09
CA SER A 37 6.26 -17.67 12.18
C SER A 37 5.96 -16.18 12.06
N PHE A 38 6.03 -15.67 10.84
CA PHE A 38 5.76 -14.26 10.62
C PHE A 38 4.30 -13.95 10.96
N ARG A 39 3.41 -14.82 10.51
CA ARG A 39 2.00 -14.61 10.78
C ARG A 39 1.70 -14.69 12.28
N GLU A 40 2.33 -15.59 12.98
CA GLU A 40 2.14 -15.70 14.42
C GLU A 40 2.66 -14.48 15.14
N ALA A 41 3.79 -13.97 14.72
CA ALA A 41 4.40 -12.84 15.40
C ALA A 41 3.73 -11.51 15.09
N TYR A 42 3.28 -11.34 13.86
CA TYR A 42 2.77 -10.03 13.42
C TYR A 42 1.31 -10.01 12.96
N GLY A 43 0.66 -11.15 12.99
CA GLY A 43 -0.76 -11.18 12.65
C GLY A 43 -1.10 -11.16 11.17
N GLU A 44 -0.11 -11.15 10.31
CA GLU A 44 -0.35 -11.16 8.88
C GLU A 44 0.79 -11.88 8.17
N THR A 45 0.55 -12.28 6.93
CA THR A 45 1.57 -12.99 6.18
C THR A 45 2.64 -12.01 5.72
N PRO A 46 3.82 -12.50 5.38
CA PRO A 46 4.88 -11.60 4.89
C PRO A 46 4.45 -10.83 3.66
N TYR A 47 3.78 -11.50 2.73
CA TYR A 47 3.33 -10.82 1.51
C TYR A 47 2.32 -9.71 1.85
N ALA A 48 1.38 -10.00 2.74
CA ALA A 48 0.38 -9.02 3.12
C ALA A 48 1.04 -7.81 3.76
N HIS A 49 2.05 -8.05 4.60
CA HIS A 49 2.77 -6.95 5.22
C HIS A 49 3.46 -6.07 4.19
N LEU A 50 4.14 -6.71 3.24
CA LEU A 50 4.84 -5.98 2.20
C LEU A 50 3.87 -5.15 1.37
N MET A 51 2.74 -5.75 1.00
CA MET A 51 1.75 -5.05 0.20
C MET A 51 1.15 -3.87 0.97
N THR A 52 0.95 -4.03 2.27
CA THR A 52 0.43 -2.94 3.08
C THR A 52 1.40 -1.76 3.07
N ARG A 53 2.71 -2.05 3.21
CA ARG A 53 3.70 -0.99 3.17
C ARG A 53 3.67 -0.28 1.82
N ARG A 54 3.57 -1.05 0.75
CA ARG A 54 3.53 -0.48 -0.59
C ARG A 54 2.30 0.38 -0.80
N VAL A 55 1.15 -0.08 -0.31
CA VAL A 55 -0.09 0.67 -0.45
C VAL A 55 -0.04 1.96 0.37
N GLU A 56 0.52 1.92 1.55
CA GLU A 56 0.64 3.12 2.38
C GLU A 56 1.48 4.18 1.68
N ARG A 57 2.59 3.75 1.10
CA ARG A 57 3.42 4.71 0.39
C ARG A 57 2.72 5.20 -0.87
N ALA A 58 2.00 4.30 -1.54
CA ALA A 58 1.26 4.68 -2.73
C ALA A 58 0.22 5.73 -2.40
N ALA A 59 -0.47 5.57 -1.27
CA ALA A 59 -1.47 6.53 -0.88
C ALA A 59 -0.85 7.92 -0.71
N TRP A 60 0.33 7.97 -0.11
CA TRP A 60 1.01 9.23 0.05
C TRP A 60 1.36 9.86 -1.31
N LEU A 61 1.89 9.04 -2.22
CA LEU A 61 2.25 9.53 -3.54
C LEU A 61 1.02 9.99 -4.33
N LEU A 62 -0.08 9.26 -4.20
CA LEU A 62 -1.29 9.65 -4.90
C LEU A 62 -1.85 10.97 -4.38
N ARG A 63 -1.67 11.23 -3.09
CA ARG A 63 -2.11 12.49 -2.54
C ARG A 63 -1.33 13.67 -3.08
N GLN A 64 -0.07 13.44 -3.47
CA GLN A 64 0.74 14.50 -4.04
C GLN A 64 0.25 14.85 -5.44
N GLY A 65 -0.38 13.90 -6.10
CA GLY A 65 -0.99 14.16 -7.41
C GLY A 65 -0.05 14.35 -8.58
N GLU A 66 1.22 14.06 -8.40
CA GLU A 66 2.18 14.24 -9.48
C GLU A 66 2.38 13.05 -10.38
N LEU A 67 2.09 11.87 -9.90
CA LEU A 67 2.28 10.66 -10.68
C LEU A 67 0.94 10.03 -11.01
N SER A 68 0.87 9.34 -12.13
CA SER A 68 -0.34 8.63 -12.49
C SER A 68 -0.45 7.40 -11.60
N VAL A 69 -1.61 6.77 -11.59
CA VAL A 69 -1.81 5.56 -10.81
C VAL A 69 -0.81 4.48 -11.25
N THR A 70 -0.61 4.33 -12.54
CA THR A 70 0.32 3.34 -13.04
C THR A 70 1.74 3.63 -12.57
N ASP A 71 2.15 4.88 -12.63
CA ASP A 71 3.49 5.24 -12.19
C ASP A 71 3.66 5.01 -10.70
N VAL A 72 2.64 5.30 -9.91
CA VAL A 72 2.71 5.06 -8.49
C VAL A 72 2.87 3.57 -8.21
N CYS A 73 2.12 2.75 -8.94
CA CYS A 73 2.19 1.30 -8.78
C CYS A 73 3.63 0.83 -8.99
N MET A 74 4.27 1.31 -10.04
CA MET A 74 5.64 0.92 -10.33
C MET A 74 6.61 1.49 -9.30
N GLU A 75 6.38 2.71 -8.91
CA GLU A 75 7.26 3.38 -7.98
C GLU A 75 7.35 2.67 -6.62
N VAL A 76 6.25 2.08 -6.17
CA VAL A 76 6.27 1.38 -4.90
C VAL A 76 6.64 -0.09 -5.02
N GLY A 77 7.07 -0.50 -6.21
CA GLY A 77 7.57 -1.87 -6.38
C GLY A 77 6.56 -2.91 -6.80
N CYS A 78 5.36 -2.51 -7.15
CA CYS A 78 4.36 -3.46 -7.60
C CYS A 78 4.51 -3.68 -9.09
N THR A 79 4.33 -4.91 -9.53
CA THR A 79 4.48 -5.22 -10.94
C THR A 79 3.15 -5.51 -11.61
N SER A 80 2.10 -5.69 -10.85
CA SER A 80 0.77 -5.97 -11.38
C SER A 80 -0.19 -4.87 -10.96
N LEU A 81 -0.65 -4.10 -11.92
CA LEU A 81 -1.58 -3.03 -11.61
C LEU A 81 -2.87 -3.57 -11.04
N GLY A 82 -3.33 -4.71 -11.54
CA GLY A 82 -4.55 -5.31 -11.04
C GLY A 82 -4.47 -5.72 -9.59
N SER A 83 -3.38 -6.39 -9.22
CA SER A 83 -3.19 -6.80 -7.83
C SER A 83 -3.03 -5.59 -6.93
N PHE A 84 -2.30 -4.60 -7.41
CA PHE A 84 -2.10 -3.37 -6.65
C PHE A 84 -3.44 -2.68 -6.40
N SER A 85 -4.24 -2.51 -7.45
CA SER A 85 -5.53 -1.84 -7.31
C SER A 85 -6.47 -2.59 -6.37
N ALA A 86 -6.49 -3.91 -6.47
CA ALA A 86 -7.35 -4.70 -5.61
C ALA A 86 -6.95 -4.54 -4.14
N ARG A 87 -5.65 -4.62 -3.88
CA ARG A 87 -5.18 -4.50 -2.51
C ARG A 87 -5.38 -3.08 -1.98
N PHE A 88 -5.13 -2.10 -2.83
CA PHE A 88 -5.32 -0.71 -2.44
C PHE A 88 -6.78 -0.49 -2.05
N THR A 89 -7.71 -0.99 -2.87
CA THR A 89 -9.13 -0.82 -2.61
C THR A 89 -9.52 -1.52 -1.31
N GLU A 90 -8.96 -2.69 -1.08
CA GLU A 90 -9.23 -3.42 0.13
C GLU A 90 -8.81 -2.66 1.36
N LEU A 91 -7.64 -2.05 1.33
CA LEU A 91 -7.11 -1.36 2.48
C LEU A 91 -7.64 0.06 2.64
N MET A 92 -7.87 0.75 1.55
CA MET A 92 -8.24 2.16 1.60
C MET A 92 -9.73 2.43 1.40
N GLY A 93 -10.47 1.45 0.92
CA GLY A 93 -11.90 1.64 0.73
C GLY A 93 -12.32 2.29 -0.57
N GLU A 94 -11.38 2.63 -1.42
CA GLU A 94 -11.69 3.22 -2.72
C GLU A 94 -10.56 2.93 -3.68
N THR A 95 -10.81 3.06 -4.96
CA THR A 95 -9.80 2.74 -5.96
C THR A 95 -8.67 3.77 -5.94
N PRO A 96 -7.51 3.40 -6.44
CA PRO A 96 -6.41 4.36 -6.50
C PRO A 96 -6.76 5.60 -7.30
N SER A 97 -7.51 5.45 -8.39
CA SER A 97 -7.89 6.59 -9.21
C SER A 97 -8.80 7.56 -8.46
N ASP A 98 -9.79 7.01 -7.75
CA ASP A 98 -10.69 7.84 -6.99
C ASP A 98 -9.95 8.54 -5.85
N TYR A 99 -9.08 7.80 -5.20
CA TYR A 99 -8.30 8.33 -4.10
C TYR A 99 -7.41 9.48 -4.56
N ARG A 100 -6.78 9.30 -5.71
CA ARG A 100 -5.91 10.31 -6.26
C ARG A 100 -6.68 11.59 -6.57
N ALA A 101 -7.82 11.44 -7.22
CA ALA A 101 -8.62 12.59 -7.60
C ALA A 101 -9.11 13.37 -6.38
N ARG A 102 -9.58 12.68 -5.38
CA ARG A 102 -10.10 13.33 -4.21
C ARG A 102 -9.02 13.98 -3.35
N SER A 103 -7.88 13.31 -3.24
CA SER A 103 -6.85 13.78 -2.35
C SER A 103 -6.23 15.10 -2.71
N HIS A 104 -6.31 15.47 -3.97
CA HIS A 104 -5.74 16.73 -4.37
C HIS A 104 -6.33 17.87 -3.55
N ASP A 105 -7.62 17.90 -3.42
CA ASP A 105 -8.27 18.96 -2.71
C ASP A 105 -7.95 18.91 -1.23
N ASP A 106 -7.97 17.73 -0.67
CA ASP A 106 -7.68 17.59 0.74
C ASP A 106 -6.30 18.12 1.05
N ARG A 107 -5.35 17.80 0.22
CA ARG A 107 -4.01 18.21 0.46
C ARG A 107 -3.87 19.71 0.49
N ARG A 108 -4.56 20.39 -0.37
CA ARG A 108 -4.49 21.81 -0.39
C ARG A 108 -5.14 22.52 0.75
N GLY A 109 -6.19 22.02 1.24
CA GLY A 109 -6.92 22.71 2.26
C GLY A 109 -6.60 22.41 3.69
N ILE A 110 -5.91 21.32 3.95
CA ILE A 110 -5.72 20.89 5.32
C ILE A 110 -4.31 20.53 5.66
N PRO A 111 -3.84 20.92 6.82
CA PRO A 111 -2.50 20.55 7.25
C PRO A 111 -2.38 19.05 7.27
N ALA A 112 -1.24 18.57 6.93
CA ALA A 112 -1.01 17.15 6.85
C ALA A 112 -1.52 16.34 8.03
N CYS A 113 -1.23 16.74 9.20
CA CYS A 113 -1.62 15.95 10.34
C CYS A 113 -3.12 15.86 10.48
N VAL A 114 -3.80 16.91 10.20
CA VAL A 114 -5.24 16.92 10.31
C VAL A 114 -5.84 16.14 9.16
N ALA A 115 -5.26 16.28 8.01
CA ALA A 115 -5.74 15.57 6.86
C ALA A 115 -5.73 14.09 7.07
N LYS A 116 -4.72 13.58 7.71
CA LYS A 116 -4.67 12.24 7.97
C LYS A 116 -5.79 11.75 8.78
N GLN A 117 -6.17 12.43 9.78
CA GLN A 117 -7.25 12.01 10.59
C GLN A 117 -8.56 12.16 9.93
N VAL A 118 -8.74 13.20 9.24
CA VAL A 118 -10.00 13.44 8.59
C VAL A 118 -10.23 12.53 7.41
N ASP A 119 -9.22 12.26 6.67
CA ASP A 119 -9.35 11.40 5.53
C ASP A 119 -10.01 10.11 5.82
N ARG A 120 -9.70 9.48 6.87
CA ARG A 120 -10.28 8.26 7.15
C ARG A 120 -11.73 8.26 7.20
N PRO A 121 -12.33 9.00 8.00
CA PRO A 121 -13.79 8.98 8.10
C PRO A 121 -14.45 9.52 6.86
N THR A 122 -13.98 10.56 6.32
CA THR A 122 -14.64 11.13 5.24
C THR A 122 -14.61 10.28 4.08
N ARG A 123 -13.59 9.60 3.82
CA ARG A 123 -13.51 8.83 2.72
C ARG A 123 -14.61 7.94 2.59
N ALA A 124 -14.98 7.36 3.60
CA ALA A 124 -16.05 6.47 3.53
C ALA A 124 -17.25 7.08 2.99
N SER A 125 -17.54 8.20 3.39
CA SER A 125 -18.77 8.74 2.95
C SER A 125 -18.72 9.21 1.57
N ARG A 126 -17.76 9.75 1.09
CA ARG A 126 -17.90 10.27 -0.11
C ARG A 126 -17.69 9.47 -1.14
N SER A 127 -17.14 8.61 -0.97
CA SER A 127 -16.94 7.90 -2.03
C SER A 127 -17.80 7.85 -3.03
N GLY A 128 -18.66 7.75 -2.86
CA GLY A 128 -19.47 7.57 -3.91
C GLY A 128 -19.15 8.31 -5.00
N SER A 129 -18.82 9.16 -4.87
CA SER A 129 -18.81 9.91 -5.90
C SER A 129 -18.28 9.45 -6.99
N GLU A 130 -18.07 9.12 -7.23
CA GLU A 130 -17.79 8.99 -8.29
C GLU A 130 -17.48 8.28 -8.97
N LYS A 131 -17.33 7.91 -9.27
CA LYS A 131 -17.14 7.21 -9.92
C LYS A 131 -16.87 7.31 -11.06
N ARG A 132 -16.59 7.52 -11.53
CA ARG A 132 -16.49 7.78 -12.59
C ARG A 132 -15.48 7.46 -13.06
N PRO A 133 -15.20 7.14 -13.20
CA PRO A 133 -14.61 6.83 -13.77
C PRO A 133 -13.51 6.71 -14.01
N ALA A 134 -13.44 7.04 -13.99
CA ALA A 134 -12.47 7.19 -14.22
C ALA A 134 -11.63 6.28 -14.27
N VAL A 135 -11.81 5.87 -13.97
CA VAL A 135 -11.28 4.95 -14.09
C VAL A 135 -10.31 4.94 -14.80
N ALA A 136 -10.64 5.39 -15.34
CA ALA A 136 -9.78 5.57 -16.20
C ALA A 136 -8.48 5.52 -15.72
N GLY A 137 -8.23 6.22 -15.18
CA GLY A 137 -7.02 6.38 -14.87
C GLY A 137 -6.26 5.25 -14.69
N ALA A 138 -6.71 4.40 -14.47
CA ALA A 138 -5.92 3.33 -14.22
C ALA A 138 -5.07 2.96 -15.22
#